data_1a0b93a16147d4c1fc8e9db71dc6392d
#
_entry.id   1a0b93a16147d4c1fc8e9db71dc6392d
#
_cell.length_a   1.000
_cell.length_b   1.000
_cell.length_c   1.000
_cell.angle_alpha   90.00
_cell.angle_beta   90.00
_cell.angle_gamma   90.00
#
_symmetry.space_group_name_H-M   'P 1'
#
loop_
_entity.id
_entity.type
_entity.pdbx_description
1 polymer ?
#
loop_
_entity_poly.entity_id
_entity_poly.type
_entity_poly.pdbx_seq_one_letter_code
_entity_poly.pdbx_strand_id
1 'polypeptide(L)'
;MNKIYLRQIVREFYVDRLVSEQESADGTKTLTLTEKGKRRAISFNFGRMKLKVPDTWDGLWHIVIFDIPEKYKWARLSLRDKLLGLGFFQYQKSVYMYPHACRDEIDFIVEFFKVRRFVRYGVLKEITNEAELLLYFNLQRPTS
;
A
#
# COMPACT_ATOMS: atom_id res chain seq x y z
N MET A 1 -16.03 -4.35 -2.02
CA MET A 1 -15.54 -4.98 -3.27
C MET A 1 -16.74 -5.40 -4.11
N ASN A 2 -16.71 -5.16 -5.41
CA ASN A 2 -17.79 -5.54 -6.32
C ASN A 2 -17.86 -7.07 -6.45
N LYS A 3 -19.07 -7.66 -6.34
CA LYS A 3 -19.30 -9.12 -6.45
C LYS A 3 -18.82 -9.70 -7.77
N ILE A 4 -19.00 -8.97 -8.88
CA ILE A 4 -18.55 -9.41 -10.21
C ILE A 4 -17.03 -9.54 -10.23
N TYR A 5 -16.35 -8.59 -9.63
CA TYR A 5 -14.91 -8.54 -9.53
C TYR A 5 -14.34 -9.71 -8.70
N LEU A 6 -14.98 -9.98 -7.56
CA LEU A 6 -14.59 -11.10 -6.71
C LEU A 6 -14.74 -12.44 -7.43
N ARG A 7 -15.84 -12.62 -8.17
CA ARG A 7 -16.07 -13.84 -8.97
C ARG A 7 -15.00 -14.04 -10.04
N GLN A 8 -14.59 -12.94 -10.69
CA GLN A 8 -13.55 -13.01 -11.71
C GLN A 8 -12.20 -13.42 -11.11
N ILE A 9 -11.83 -12.86 -9.95
CA ILE A 9 -10.60 -13.24 -9.24
C ILE A 9 -10.61 -14.71 -8.87
N VAL A 10 -11.71 -15.20 -8.29
CA VAL A 10 -11.84 -16.61 -7.88
C VAL A 10 -11.73 -17.52 -9.10
N ARG A 11 -12.35 -17.15 -10.21
CA ARG A 11 -12.28 -17.92 -11.45
C ARG A 11 -10.86 -18.01 -12.00
N GLU A 12 -10.13 -16.89 -12.01
CA GLU A 12 -8.74 -16.87 -12.45
C GLU A 12 -7.86 -17.75 -11.57
N PHE A 13 -8.06 -17.69 -10.26
CA PHE A 13 -7.33 -18.54 -9.31
C PHE A 13 -7.61 -20.02 -9.52
N TYR A 14 -8.83 -20.37 -9.90
CA TYR A 14 -9.22 -21.75 -10.17
C TYR A 14 -8.52 -22.29 -11.43
N VAL A 15 -8.54 -21.51 -12.50
CA VAL A 15 -7.90 -21.88 -13.77
C VAL A 15 -6.40 -22.10 -13.60
N ASP A 16 -5.74 -21.25 -12.82
CA ASP A 16 -4.29 -21.33 -12.59
C ASP A 16 -3.90 -22.30 -11.47
N ARG A 17 -4.86 -23.09 -10.96
CA ARG A 17 -4.64 -24.01 -9.83
C ARG A 17 -4.13 -23.29 -8.58
N LEU A 18 -4.65 -22.09 -8.33
CA LEU A 18 -4.26 -21.26 -7.18
C LEU A 18 -5.11 -21.55 -5.95
N VAL A 19 -6.20 -22.29 -6.13
CA VAL A 19 -7.11 -22.71 -5.05
C VAL A 19 -7.26 -24.23 -5.04
N SER A 20 -7.50 -24.79 -3.86
CA SER A 20 -7.91 -26.18 -3.67
C SER A 20 -9.31 -26.21 -3.11
N GLU A 21 -10.09 -27.23 -3.48
CA GLU A 21 -11.47 -27.41 -3.03
C GLU A 21 -11.57 -28.64 -2.14
N GLN A 22 -12.24 -28.48 -1.00
CA GLN A 22 -12.59 -29.61 -0.12
C GLN A 22 -14.08 -29.60 0.13
N GLU A 23 -14.71 -30.77 0.03
CA GLU A 23 -16.11 -30.93 0.31
C GLU A 23 -16.27 -31.66 1.65
N SER A 24 -17.02 -31.05 2.57
CA SER A 24 -17.32 -31.65 3.86
C SER A 24 -18.52 -32.64 3.75
N ALA A 25 -18.73 -33.43 4.80
CA ALA A 25 -19.78 -34.44 4.82
C ALA A 25 -21.19 -33.86 4.68
N ASP A 26 -21.39 -32.58 5.00
CA ASP A 26 -22.67 -31.87 4.88
C ASP A 26 -22.87 -31.20 3.52
N GLY A 27 -21.95 -31.40 2.57
CA GLY A 27 -22.01 -30.81 1.24
C GLY A 27 -21.42 -29.42 1.14
N THR A 28 -20.87 -28.86 2.25
CA THR A 28 -20.20 -27.56 2.24
C THR A 28 -18.86 -27.65 1.53
N LYS A 29 -18.62 -26.73 0.59
CA LYS A 29 -17.35 -26.67 -0.13
C LYS A 29 -16.48 -25.58 0.48
N THR A 30 -15.24 -25.93 0.81
CA THR A 30 -14.24 -24.99 1.31
C THR A 30 -13.17 -24.80 0.26
N LEU A 31 -12.93 -23.54 -0.11
CA LEU A 31 -11.85 -23.15 -1.00
C LEU A 31 -10.67 -22.67 -0.17
N THR A 32 -9.51 -23.26 -0.39
CA THR A 32 -8.27 -22.89 0.30
C THR A 32 -7.24 -22.46 -0.73
N LEU A 33 -6.56 -21.32 -0.47
CA LEU A 33 -5.48 -20.86 -1.34
C LEU A 33 -4.26 -21.77 -1.19
N THR A 34 -3.71 -22.21 -2.32
CA THR A 34 -2.40 -22.85 -2.36
C THR A 34 -1.31 -21.83 -2.04
N GLU A 35 -0.07 -22.28 -1.81
CA GLU A 35 1.04 -21.35 -1.60
C GLU A 35 1.24 -20.44 -2.83
N LYS A 36 1.09 -20.98 -4.03
CA LYS A 36 1.11 -20.17 -5.26
C LYS A 36 -0.05 -19.17 -5.28
N GLY A 37 -1.25 -19.58 -4.85
CA GLY A 37 -2.42 -18.72 -4.77
C GLY A 37 -2.25 -17.60 -3.76
N LYS A 38 -1.64 -17.88 -2.62
CA LYS A 38 -1.35 -16.85 -1.60
C LYS A 38 -0.41 -15.79 -2.15
N ARG A 39 0.67 -16.19 -2.82
CA ARG A 39 1.62 -15.26 -3.46
C ARG A 39 0.93 -14.42 -4.53
N ARG A 40 0.09 -15.04 -5.34
CA ARG A 40 -0.66 -14.34 -6.39
C ARG A 40 -1.64 -13.32 -5.81
N ALA A 41 -2.35 -13.68 -4.72
CA ALA A 41 -3.29 -12.79 -4.04
C ALA A 41 -2.55 -11.57 -3.44
N ILE A 42 -1.39 -11.78 -2.83
CA ILE A 42 -0.58 -10.70 -2.27
C ILE A 42 -0.12 -9.75 -3.38
N SER A 43 0.39 -10.28 -4.49
CA SER A 43 0.81 -9.46 -5.64
C SER A 43 -0.34 -8.70 -6.25
N PHE A 44 -1.52 -9.31 -6.35
CA PHE A 44 -2.71 -8.66 -6.87
C PHE A 44 -3.14 -7.50 -5.96
N ASN A 45 -3.23 -7.73 -4.65
CA ASN A 45 -3.59 -6.70 -3.69
C ASN A 45 -2.59 -5.54 -3.70
N PHE A 46 -1.30 -5.86 -3.83
CA PHE A 46 -0.25 -4.84 -3.94
C PHE A 46 -0.47 -3.97 -5.18
N GLY A 47 -0.71 -4.58 -6.34
CA GLY A 47 -0.89 -3.86 -7.60
C GLY A 47 -2.15 -3.01 -7.65
N ARG A 48 -3.19 -3.39 -6.89
CA ARG A 48 -4.48 -2.70 -6.88
C ARG A 48 -4.63 -1.73 -5.71
N MET A 49 -3.63 -1.63 -4.86
CA MET A 49 -3.68 -0.78 -3.68
C MET A 49 -3.91 0.68 -4.05
N LYS A 50 -4.81 1.32 -3.33
CA LYS A 50 -5.06 2.76 -3.39
C LYS A 50 -5.15 3.30 -1.98
N LEU A 51 -4.71 4.54 -1.79
CA LEU A 51 -4.80 5.21 -0.50
C LEU A 51 -6.19 5.83 -0.34
N LYS A 52 -6.67 5.83 0.91
CA LYS A 52 -7.94 6.48 1.26
C LYS A 52 -7.75 7.98 1.26
N VAL A 53 -8.69 8.70 0.66
CA VAL A 53 -8.72 10.16 0.67
C VAL A 53 -9.97 10.60 1.43
N PRO A 54 -9.83 11.05 2.70
CA PRO A 54 -10.96 11.59 3.45
C PRO A 54 -11.52 12.86 2.81
N ASP A 55 -12.78 13.21 3.16
CA ASP A 55 -13.41 14.41 2.64
C ASP A 55 -12.71 15.69 3.08
N THR A 56 -12.11 15.66 4.29
CA THR A 56 -11.40 16.82 4.84
C THR A 56 -10.00 16.39 5.31
N TRP A 57 -9.06 17.32 5.20
CA TRP A 57 -7.71 17.11 5.72
C TRP A 57 -7.64 17.58 7.18
N ASP A 58 -7.04 16.74 8.05
CA ASP A 58 -6.91 17.04 9.48
C ASP A 58 -5.72 17.93 9.83
N GLY A 59 -4.94 18.37 8.85
CA GLY A 59 -3.76 19.22 9.07
C GLY A 59 -2.48 18.47 9.43
N LEU A 60 -2.51 17.14 9.43
CA LEU A 60 -1.35 16.32 9.75
C LEU A 60 -0.69 15.81 8.48
N TRP A 61 0.64 15.72 8.51
CA TRP A 61 1.45 15.13 7.45
C TRP A 61 1.92 13.76 7.85
N HIS A 62 1.82 12.81 6.94
CA HIS A 62 2.29 11.44 7.12
C HIS A 62 3.57 11.28 6.34
N ILE A 63 4.63 10.81 7.00
CA ILE A 63 5.97 10.77 6.44
C ILE A 63 6.49 9.34 6.43
N VAL A 64 7.11 8.99 5.31
CA VAL A 64 7.84 7.72 5.16
C VAL A 64 9.30 8.05 4.92
N ILE A 65 10.15 7.54 5.78
CA ILE A 65 11.60 7.76 5.74
C ILE A 65 12.26 6.39 5.60
N PHE A 66 13.25 6.27 4.72
CA PHE A 66 13.96 5.00 4.62
C PHE A 66 15.44 5.19 4.35
N ASP A 67 16.20 4.22 4.84
CA ASP A 67 17.63 4.11 4.61
C ASP A 67 17.92 2.65 4.23
N ILE A 68 17.77 2.36 2.94
CA ILE A 68 17.89 1.00 2.40
C ILE A 68 19.28 0.85 1.79
N PRO A 69 20.09 -0.13 2.27
CA PRO A 69 21.46 -0.34 1.76
C PRO A 69 21.51 -0.63 0.28
N GLU A 70 22.66 -0.33 -0.33
CA GLU A 70 22.88 -0.51 -1.77
C GLU A 70 22.66 -1.95 -2.23
N LYS A 71 22.98 -2.95 -1.39
CA LYS A 71 22.73 -4.36 -1.75
C LYS A 71 21.27 -4.69 -1.97
N TYR A 72 20.34 -3.83 -1.47
CA TYR A 72 18.91 -3.94 -1.70
C TYR A 72 18.39 -2.85 -2.63
N LYS A 73 19.21 -2.36 -3.54
CA LYS A 73 18.89 -1.26 -4.46
C LYS A 73 17.57 -1.50 -5.19
N TRP A 74 17.32 -2.73 -5.65
CA TRP A 74 16.09 -3.06 -6.34
C TRP A 74 14.86 -2.78 -5.47
N ALA A 75 14.89 -3.21 -4.19
CA ALA A 75 13.79 -2.97 -3.26
C ALA A 75 13.62 -1.47 -2.97
N ARG A 76 14.74 -0.73 -2.85
CA ARG A 76 14.70 0.72 -2.64
C ARG A 76 14.02 1.44 -3.81
N LEU A 77 14.38 1.11 -5.04
CA LEU A 77 13.78 1.72 -6.22
C LEU A 77 12.31 1.32 -6.38
N SER A 78 11.97 0.08 -6.07
CA SER A 78 10.60 -0.40 -6.12
C SER A 78 9.71 0.28 -5.08
N LEU A 79 10.23 0.48 -3.87
CA LEU A 79 9.52 1.25 -2.82
C LEU A 79 9.27 2.69 -3.27
N ARG A 80 10.29 3.34 -3.79
CA ARG A 80 10.17 4.69 -4.33
C ARG A 80 9.08 4.77 -5.39
N ASP A 81 9.12 3.90 -6.38
CA ASP A 81 8.15 3.90 -7.48
C ASP A 81 6.74 3.65 -6.97
N LYS A 82 6.57 2.75 -5.99
CA LYS A 82 5.27 2.49 -5.39
C LYS A 82 4.72 3.71 -4.65
N LEU A 83 5.55 4.38 -3.85
CA LEU A 83 5.13 5.58 -3.13
C LEU A 83 4.72 6.70 -4.09
N LEU A 84 5.51 6.95 -5.13
CA LEU A 84 5.18 7.94 -6.15
C LEU A 84 3.89 7.58 -6.89
N GLY A 85 3.72 6.31 -7.22
CA GLY A 85 2.51 5.83 -7.89
C GLY A 85 1.26 5.96 -7.04
N LEU A 86 1.38 5.92 -5.71
CA LEU A 86 0.27 6.13 -4.78
C LEU A 86 -0.07 7.61 -4.55
N GLY A 87 0.75 8.52 -5.05
CA GLY A 87 0.53 9.95 -4.92
C GLY A 87 1.37 10.67 -3.89
N PHE A 88 2.35 10.00 -3.28
CA PHE A 88 3.26 10.64 -2.32
C PHE A 88 4.09 11.74 -2.99
N PHE A 89 4.41 12.76 -2.22
CA PHE A 89 5.33 13.82 -2.63
C PHE A 89 6.75 13.46 -2.15
N GLN A 90 7.72 13.49 -3.05
CA GLN A 90 9.12 13.28 -2.70
C GLN A 90 9.68 14.54 -2.08
N TYR A 91 9.73 14.57 -0.75
CA TYR A 91 10.22 15.75 -0.01
C TYR A 91 11.75 15.83 -0.01
N GLN A 92 12.40 14.69 0.17
CA GLN A 92 13.83 14.51 0.07
C GLN A 92 14.11 13.18 -0.63
N LYS A 93 15.37 12.87 -0.92
CA LYS A 93 15.75 11.69 -1.68
C LYS A 93 15.10 10.39 -1.16
N SER A 94 15.05 10.22 0.16
CA SER A 94 14.47 9.03 0.80
C SER A 94 13.40 9.42 1.83
N VAL A 95 12.70 10.52 1.59
CA VAL A 95 11.64 11.04 2.45
C VAL A 95 10.43 11.38 1.60
N TYR A 96 9.30 10.75 1.91
CA TYR A 96 8.06 10.89 1.15
C TYR A 96 6.93 11.31 2.06
N MET A 97 6.05 12.18 1.59
CA MET A 97 4.98 12.76 2.39
C MET A 97 3.63 12.60 1.73
N TYR A 98 2.62 12.38 2.57
CA TYR A 98 1.24 12.24 2.16
C TYR A 98 0.34 12.90 3.21
N PRO A 99 -0.78 13.53 2.82
CA PRO A 99 -1.60 14.29 3.78
C PRO A 99 -2.58 13.45 4.60
N HIS A 100 -2.73 12.18 4.33
CA HIS A 100 -3.75 11.35 5.00
C HIS A 100 -3.14 10.10 5.62
N ALA A 101 -3.82 9.55 6.63
CA ALA A 101 -3.38 8.34 7.30
C ALA A 101 -3.27 7.18 6.32
N CYS A 102 -2.14 6.49 6.35
CA CYS A 102 -1.83 5.39 5.42
C CYS A 102 -0.93 4.32 6.05
N ARG A 103 -0.94 4.23 7.39
CA ARG A 103 -0.04 3.32 8.10
C ARG A 103 -0.20 1.86 7.68
N ASP A 104 -1.45 1.39 7.56
CA ASP A 104 -1.71 0.00 7.22
C ASP A 104 -1.21 -0.33 5.81
N GLU A 105 -1.40 0.60 4.87
CA GLU A 105 -0.93 0.45 3.50
C GLU A 105 0.60 0.45 3.45
N ILE A 106 1.26 1.32 4.22
CA ILE A 106 2.72 1.33 4.30
C ILE A 106 3.24 0.05 4.94
N ASP A 107 2.59 -0.44 6.00
CA ASP A 107 2.96 -1.72 6.62
C ASP A 107 2.91 -2.86 5.61
N PHE A 108 1.88 -2.91 4.78
CA PHE A 108 1.76 -3.91 3.73
C PHE A 108 2.90 -3.80 2.70
N ILE A 109 3.21 -2.58 2.26
CA ILE A 109 4.26 -2.33 1.26
C ILE A 109 5.64 -2.75 1.78
N VAL A 110 5.97 -2.39 3.02
CA VAL A 110 7.29 -2.73 3.58
C VAL A 110 7.45 -4.23 3.83
N GLU A 111 6.36 -4.92 4.14
CA GLU A 111 6.35 -6.39 4.22
C GLU A 111 6.52 -7.02 2.84
N PHE A 112 5.82 -6.49 1.84
CA PHE A 112 5.90 -6.99 0.47
C PHE A 112 7.34 -6.92 -0.06
N PHE A 113 8.04 -5.82 0.19
CA PHE A 113 9.44 -5.66 -0.24
C PHE A 113 10.46 -6.17 0.77
N LYS A 114 10.00 -6.62 1.96
CA LYS A 114 10.88 -7.13 3.03
C LYS A 114 11.92 -6.10 3.48
N VAL A 115 11.48 -4.85 3.61
CA VAL A 115 12.37 -3.73 3.99
C VAL A 115 11.95 -3.03 5.28
N ARG A 116 11.08 -3.65 6.08
CA ARG A 116 10.54 -3.06 7.31
C ARG A 116 11.61 -2.43 8.21
N ARG A 117 12.73 -3.11 8.41
CA ARG A 117 13.79 -2.63 9.33
C ARG A 117 14.47 -1.34 8.86
N PHE A 118 14.32 -1.00 7.58
CA PHE A 118 14.94 0.19 6.99
C PHE A 118 13.98 1.36 6.81
N VAL A 119 12.70 1.18 7.15
CA VAL A 119 11.64 2.15 6.87
C VAL A 119 11.01 2.61 8.18
N ARG A 120 10.78 3.92 8.27
CA ARG A 120 10.08 4.53 9.42
C ARG A 120 8.88 5.31 8.92
N TYR A 121 7.80 5.25 9.67
CA TYR A 121 6.57 6.00 9.43
C TYR A 121 6.37 6.98 10.58
N GLY A 122 5.99 8.21 10.25
CA GLY A 122 5.72 9.22 11.27
C GLY A 122 4.58 10.12 10.89
N VAL A 123 4.14 10.91 11.85
CA VAL A 123 3.08 11.90 11.68
C VAL A 123 3.59 13.23 12.21
N LEU A 124 3.43 14.30 11.41
CA LEU A 124 3.94 15.63 11.72
C LEU A 124 2.82 16.66 11.67
N LYS A 125 2.83 17.60 12.60
CA LYS A 125 1.95 18.77 12.58
C LYS A 125 2.52 19.89 11.71
N GLU A 126 3.83 20.00 11.67
CA GLU A 126 4.52 21.08 10.98
C GLU A 126 5.72 20.52 10.21
N ILE A 127 6.01 21.15 9.10
CA ILE A 127 7.20 20.86 8.30
C ILE A 127 7.58 22.13 7.54
N THR A 128 8.86 22.36 7.39
CA THR A 128 9.34 23.45 6.54
C THR A 128 8.93 23.18 5.09
N ASN A 129 8.82 24.24 4.30
CA ASN A 129 8.43 24.15 2.89
C ASN A 129 7.00 23.61 2.68
N GLU A 130 6.12 23.82 3.66
CA GLU A 130 4.75 23.32 3.61
C GLU A 130 3.94 23.92 2.45
N ALA A 131 4.23 25.17 2.06
CA ALA A 131 3.52 25.80 0.96
C ALA A 131 3.59 24.97 -0.34
N GLU A 132 4.74 24.39 -0.62
CA GLU A 132 4.91 23.52 -1.79
C GLU A 132 4.05 22.24 -1.68
N LEU A 133 3.99 21.65 -0.48
CA LEU A 133 3.17 20.49 -0.21
C LEU A 133 1.68 20.80 -0.37
N LEU A 134 1.22 21.92 0.17
CA LEU A 134 -0.16 22.35 0.05
C LEU A 134 -0.55 22.56 -1.41
N LEU A 135 0.33 23.16 -2.19
CA LEU A 135 0.10 23.36 -3.60
C LEU A 135 0.04 22.04 -4.37
N TYR A 136 0.98 21.14 -4.10
CA TYR A 136 1.04 19.85 -4.76
C TYR A 136 -0.23 19.02 -4.52
N PHE A 137 -0.72 18.98 -3.28
CA PHE A 137 -1.91 18.21 -2.90
C PHE A 137 -3.22 19.01 -3.04
N ASN A 138 -3.15 20.26 -3.49
CA ASN A 138 -4.30 21.17 -3.59
C ASN A 138 -5.08 21.26 -2.27
N LEU A 139 -4.37 21.55 -1.19
CA LEU A 139 -4.90 21.62 0.16
C LEU A 139 -4.77 23.02 0.75
N GLN A 140 -5.66 23.31 1.70
CA GLN A 140 -5.58 24.48 2.55
C GLN A 140 -5.54 24.01 4.01
N ARG A 141 -4.77 24.73 4.84
CA ARG A 141 -4.73 24.43 6.24
C ARG A 141 -6.13 24.56 6.84
N PRO A 142 -6.58 23.56 7.64
CA PRO A 142 -7.85 23.70 8.33
C PRO A 142 -7.85 24.94 9.24
N THR A 143 -8.94 25.69 9.21
CA THR A 143 -9.11 26.81 10.13
C THR A 143 -9.43 26.27 11.52
N SER A 144 -8.73 26.77 12.52
CA SER A 144 -8.94 26.38 13.92
C SER A 144 -10.22 26.97 14.48
#